data_8288b8c5edfc1ac54b595b7dbe1b38be
#
_entry.id   8288b8c5edfc1ac54b595b7dbe1b38be
#
_cell.length_a   1.000
_cell.length_b   1.000
_cell.length_c   1.000
_cell.angle_alpha   90.00
_cell.angle_beta   90.00
_cell.angle_gamma   90.00
#
_symmetry.space_group_name_H-M   'P 1'
#
loop_
_entity.id
_entity.type
_entity.pdbx_description
1 polymer ?
#
loop_
_entity_poly.entity_id
_entity_poly.type
_entity_poly.pdbx_seq_one_letter_code
_entity_poly.pdbx_strand_id
1 'polypeptide(L)'
;MWSKANPGVKEAAAERGTAVHYGMEQYLKGNKTPEIPEDYGDFWSGMPPILDQFEEVLWAESPVLDKFDFTIGADDVARVWGCDDQGRSWAGAPDIIGVVGNKLTLADLKTSVKPYSRKWPKDLEKGSPEWRDLLGGHMKFKKCLLQLAAYDLAITQTLGMTVQQAAILVSTPVRTQVFKISRNYLNVTHEKWYKLVDEYYKQIEEYGEHDADLI
;
A
#
# COMPACT_ATOMS: atom_id res chain seq x y z
N MET A 1 -20.77 -2.90 -12.57
CA MET A 1 -22.19 -2.65 -12.21
C MET A 1 -22.35 -1.89 -10.89
N TRP A 2 -21.63 -2.20 -9.82
CA TRP A 2 -21.76 -1.50 -8.52
C TRP A 2 -21.40 -0.01 -8.59
N SER A 3 -20.34 0.36 -9.31
CA SER A 3 -19.91 1.76 -9.48
C SER A 3 -20.92 2.63 -10.23
N LYS A 4 -21.69 2.04 -11.17
CA LYS A 4 -22.76 2.76 -11.89
C LYS A 4 -23.98 3.05 -11.00
N ALA A 5 -24.22 2.22 -9.97
CA ALA A 5 -25.31 2.39 -9.02
C ALA A 5 -24.97 3.34 -7.85
N ASN A 6 -23.70 3.72 -7.68
CA ASN A 6 -23.20 4.57 -6.61
C ASN A 6 -22.22 5.63 -7.16
N PRO A 7 -22.70 6.56 -8.03
CA PRO A 7 -21.86 7.64 -8.53
C PRO A 7 -21.37 8.50 -7.36
N GLY A 8 -20.12 8.92 -7.39
CA GLY A 8 -19.48 9.73 -6.35
C GLY A 8 -18.82 8.96 -5.20
N VAL A 9 -19.14 7.67 -4.98
CA VAL A 9 -18.50 6.88 -3.91
C VAL A 9 -17.03 6.60 -4.21
N LYS A 10 -16.69 6.36 -5.47
CA LYS A 10 -15.31 6.12 -5.90
C LYS A 10 -14.49 7.41 -5.80
N GLU A 11 -15.05 8.50 -6.26
CA GLU A 11 -14.45 9.83 -6.22
C GLU A 11 -14.18 10.26 -4.77
N ALA A 12 -15.17 10.19 -3.88
CA ALA A 12 -15.01 10.49 -2.45
C ALA A 12 -13.96 9.58 -1.77
N ALA A 13 -13.86 8.31 -2.20
CA ALA A 13 -12.83 7.42 -1.68
C ALA A 13 -11.43 7.80 -2.16
N ALA A 14 -11.28 8.26 -3.39
CA ALA A 14 -10.03 8.74 -3.94
C ALA A 14 -9.59 10.06 -3.28
N GLU A 15 -10.49 11.05 -3.18
CA GLU A 15 -10.23 12.34 -2.50
C GLU A 15 -9.78 12.14 -1.06
N ARG A 16 -10.49 11.30 -0.30
CA ARG A 16 -10.08 10.92 1.06
C ARG A 16 -8.69 10.29 1.08
N GLY A 17 -8.43 9.36 0.16
CA GLY A 17 -7.11 8.74 0.02
C GLY A 17 -6.02 9.81 -0.15
N THR A 18 -6.19 10.67 -1.14
CA THR A 18 -5.26 11.76 -1.45
C THR A 18 -5.04 12.69 -0.25
N ALA A 19 -6.10 13.10 0.43
CA ALA A 19 -6.01 14.02 1.59
C ALA A 19 -5.21 13.39 2.75
N VAL A 20 -5.45 12.11 3.08
CA VAL A 20 -4.76 11.45 4.19
C VAL A 20 -3.31 11.10 3.83
N HIS A 21 -3.01 10.72 2.60
CA HIS A 21 -1.65 10.51 2.10
C HIS A 21 -0.85 11.82 2.10
N TYR A 22 -1.44 12.92 1.60
CA TYR A 22 -0.83 14.24 1.69
C TYR A 22 -0.53 14.65 3.13
N GLY A 23 -1.48 14.45 4.06
CA GLY A 23 -1.27 14.71 5.47
C GLY A 23 -0.11 13.90 6.06
N MET A 24 -0.02 12.61 5.72
CA MET A 24 1.07 11.73 6.12
C MET A 24 2.41 12.23 5.59
N GLU A 25 2.50 12.57 4.31
CA GLU A 25 3.70 13.11 3.69
C GLU A 25 4.17 14.37 4.41
N GLN A 26 3.27 15.36 4.57
CA GLN A 26 3.59 16.62 5.26
C GLN A 26 4.07 16.37 6.70
N TYR A 27 3.36 15.49 7.42
CA TYR A 27 3.71 15.16 8.81
C TYR A 27 5.11 14.53 8.94
N LEU A 28 5.43 13.58 8.09
CA LEU A 28 6.73 12.90 8.08
C LEU A 28 7.86 13.83 7.60
N LYS A 29 7.57 14.81 6.75
CA LYS A 29 8.50 15.85 6.31
C LYS A 29 8.62 17.03 7.30
N GLY A 30 8.00 16.93 8.48
CA GLY A 30 8.20 17.88 9.59
C GLY A 30 7.04 18.83 9.88
N ASN A 31 6.02 18.94 9.02
CA ASN A 31 4.81 19.71 9.31
C ASN A 31 3.89 18.90 10.23
N LYS A 32 4.03 19.06 11.54
CA LYS A 32 3.27 18.29 12.53
C LYS A 32 1.78 18.65 12.63
N THR A 33 1.33 19.66 11.91
CA THR A 33 -0.07 20.09 11.82
C THR A 33 -0.52 20.27 10.38
N PRO A 34 -0.53 19.19 9.55
CA PRO A 34 -0.96 19.30 8.17
C PRO A 34 -2.45 19.67 8.09
N GLU A 35 -2.80 20.45 7.07
CA GLU A 35 -4.19 20.79 6.79
C GLU A 35 -4.91 19.58 6.20
N ILE A 36 -5.86 19.04 6.95
CA ILE A 36 -6.72 17.93 6.50
C ILE A 36 -8.15 18.48 6.38
N PRO A 37 -8.84 18.28 5.25
CA PRO A 37 -10.24 18.65 5.12
C PRO A 37 -11.08 18.07 6.27
N GLU A 38 -12.03 18.86 6.78
CA GLU A 38 -12.84 18.50 7.95
C GLU A 38 -13.54 17.14 7.77
N ASP A 39 -14.04 16.85 6.59
CA ASP A 39 -14.70 15.58 6.23
C ASP A 39 -13.78 14.34 6.40
N TYR A 40 -12.47 14.54 6.45
CA TYR A 40 -11.49 13.46 6.58
C TYR A 40 -10.72 13.48 7.91
N GLY A 41 -11.08 14.41 8.82
CA GLY A 41 -10.46 14.55 10.13
C GLY A 41 -10.46 13.26 10.95
N ASP A 42 -11.56 12.51 10.93
CA ASP A 42 -11.67 11.23 11.64
C ASP A 42 -10.67 10.19 11.13
N PHE A 43 -10.42 10.18 9.82
CA PHE A 43 -9.41 9.29 9.22
C PHE A 43 -7.99 9.70 9.60
N TRP A 44 -7.75 10.98 9.81
CA TRP A 44 -6.43 11.49 10.17
C TRP A 44 -6.12 11.34 11.65
N SER A 45 -7.09 11.47 12.53
CA SER A 45 -6.91 11.61 13.98
C SER A 45 -6.07 10.53 14.64
N GLY A 46 -6.13 9.29 14.13
CA GLY A 46 -5.36 8.15 14.63
C GLY A 46 -3.97 7.97 13.98
N MET A 47 -3.58 8.81 13.02
CA MET A 47 -2.34 8.64 12.27
C MET A 47 -1.11 9.18 13.00
N PRO A 48 -1.10 10.39 13.60
CA PRO A 48 0.09 10.98 14.20
C PRO A 48 0.84 10.08 15.19
N PRO A 49 0.18 9.40 16.16
CA PRO A 49 0.89 8.52 17.10
C PRO A 49 1.57 7.32 16.45
N ILE A 50 1.13 6.91 15.26
CA ILE A 50 1.72 5.82 14.50
C ILE A 50 2.91 6.34 13.69
N LEU A 51 2.77 7.51 13.09
CA LEU A 51 3.83 8.16 12.32
C LEU A 51 5.00 8.59 13.21
N ASP A 52 4.75 8.96 14.47
CA ASP A 52 5.79 9.27 15.45
C ASP A 52 6.64 8.05 15.86
N GLN A 53 6.27 6.83 15.50
CA GLN A 53 7.10 5.65 15.70
C GLN A 53 8.25 5.53 14.68
N PHE A 54 8.23 6.31 13.60
CA PHE A 54 9.34 6.38 12.66
C PHE A 54 10.47 7.22 13.22
N GLU A 55 11.55 6.58 13.60
CA GLU A 55 12.78 7.19 14.16
C GLU A 55 13.55 7.97 13.09
N GLU A 56 13.53 7.44 11.86
CA GLU A 56 14.11 8.06 10.67
C GLU A 56 13.17 7.80 9.49
N VAL A 57 12.94 8.81 8.66
CA VAL A 57 12.15 8.72 7.43
C VAL A 57 13.05 8.91 6.23
N LEU A 58 13.12 7.90 5.37
CA LEU A 58 13.93 7.90 4.16
C LEU A 58 13.09 8.25 2.93
N TRP A 59 11.81 7.91 2.97
CA TRP A 59 10.84 8.08 1.90
C TRP A 59 9.44 8.34 2.49
N ALA A 60 8.77 9.37 2.01
CA ALA A 60 7.36 9.67 2.29
C ALA A 60 6.72 10.17 0.98
N GLU A 61 5.99 9.30 0.27
CA GLU A 61 5.50 9.49 -1.12
C GLU A 61 6.64 9.79 -2.13
N SER A 62 7.75 10.31 -1.66
CA SER A 62 8.96 10.64 -2.40
C SER A 62 10.18 10.59 -1.47
N PRO A 63 11.41 10.56 -2.02
CA PRO A 63 12.63 10.60 -1.20
C PRO A 63 12.67 11.82 -0.28
N VAL A 64 13.01 11.59 1.00
CA VAL A 64 13.21 12.67 1.98
C VAL A 64 14.66 13.12 2.05
N LEU A 65 15.57 12.26 1.65
CA LEU A 65 17.01 12.50 1.68
C LEU A 65 17.59 12.50 0.25
N ASP A 66 18.43 13.49 -0.07
CA ASP A 66 19.18 13.59 -1.35
C ASP A 66 20.21 12.45 -1.57
N LYS A 67 20.05 11.35 -0.85
CA LYS A 67 20.99 10.21 -0.87
C LYS A 67 20.74 9.21 -1.99
N PHE A 68 19.66 9.38 -2.72
CA PHE A 68 19.23 8.39 -3.70
C PHE A 68 19.16 9.01 -5.09
N ASP A 69 19.78 8.32 -6.06
CA ASP A 69 19.61 8.66 -7.48
C ASP A 69 18.30 8.02 -7.99
N PHE A 70 17.29 8.86 -8.23
CA PHE A 70 15.97 8.40 -8.64
C PHE A 70 15.63 8.81 -10.04
N THR A 71 15.02 7.91 -10.77
CA THR A 71 14.26 8.28 -11.96
C THR A 71 12.87 8.75 -11.53
N ILE A 72 12.65 10.07 -11.59
CA ILE A 72 11.31 10.64 -11.43
C ILE A 72 10.57 10.44 -12.76
N GLY A 73 9.36 9.89 -12.70
CA GLY A 73 8.52 9.73 -13.89
C GLY A 73 8.10 11.08 -14.50
N ALA A 74 7.59 11.05 -15.71
CA ALA A 74 7.09 12.24 -16.41
C ALA A 74 5.90 12.93 -15.69
N ASP A 75 5.31 12.27 -14.71
CA ASP A 75 4.23 12.73 -13.85
C ASP A 75 4.70 13.21 -12.46
N ASP A 76 6.01 13.43 -12.29
CA ASP A 76 6.68 13.84 -11.04
C ASP A 76 6.50 12.85 -9.87
N VAL A 77 6.12 11.60 -10.15
CA VAL A 77 6.00 10.55 -9.14
C VAL A 77 7.30 9.74 -9.07
N ALA A 78 7.91 9.71 -7.88
CA ALA A 78 9.07 8.86 -7.62
C ALA A 78 8.64 7.38 -7.56
N ARG A 79 9.36 6.51 -8.29
CA ARG A 79 9.04 5.09 -8.38
C ARG A 79 10.25 4.21 -8.11
N VAL A 80 9.98 3.06 -7.52
CA VAL A 80 10.93 1.94 -7.47
C VAL A 80 10.57 0.93 -8.55
N TRP A 81 11.59 0.28 -9.12
CA TRP A 81 11.46 -0.64 -10.24
C TRP A 81 11.95 -2.02 -9.85
N GLY A 82 11.18 -3.05 -10.22
CA GLY A 82 11.56 -4.43 -10.06
C GLY A 82 11.46 -5.18 -11.38
N CYS A 83 12.25 -6.25 -11.51
CA CYS A 83 12.12 -7.22 -12.60
C CYS A 83 12.40 -8.62 -12.07
N ASP A 84 11.89 -9.63 -12.78
CA ASP A 84 12.23 -11.03 -12.52
C ASP A 84 13.40 -11.51 -13.43
N ASP A 85 13.76 -12.78 -13.27
CA ASP A 85 14.85 -13.40 -14.01
C ASP A 85 14.59 -13.50 -15.53
N GLN A 86 13.35 -13.28 -15.96
CA GLN A 86 12.95 -13.26 -17.37
C GLN A 86 12.89 -11.83 -17.95
N GLY A 87 13.25 -10.82 -17.16
CA GLY A 87 13.21 -9.41 -17.56
C GLY A 87 11.81 -8.79 -17.55
N ARG A 88 10.81 -9.47 -16.95
CA ARG A 88 9.46 -8.96 -16.79
C ARG A 88 9.42 -7.97 -15.64
N SER A 89 9.04 -6.73 -15.94
CA SER A 89 9.22 -5.61 -15.03
C SER A 89 7.91 -5.12 -14.43
N TRP A 90 8.01 -4.48 -13.28
CA TRP A 90 6.95 -3.72 -12.62
C TRP A 90 7.52 -2.45 -11.97
N ALA A 91 6.64 -1.51 -11.69
CA ALA A 91 7.00 -0.29 -11.00
C ALA A 91 5.98 0.02 -9.90
N GLY A 92 6.38 0.82 -8.92
CA GLY A 92 5.46 1.31 -7.91
C GLY A 92 6.02 2.46 -7.09
N ALA A 93 5.14 3.20 -6.44
CA ALA A 93 5.48 4.29 -5.53
C ALA A 93 5.19 3.82 -4.10
N PRO A 94 6.21 3.53 -3.27
CA PRO A 94 6.01 3.23 -1.85
C PRO A 94 5.50 4.46 -1.09
N ASP A 95 4.60 4.27 -0.13
CA ASP A 95 4.12 5.38 0.68
C ASP A 95 5.19 5.83 1.69
N ILE A 96 5.77 4.88 2.47
CA ILE A 96 6.77 5.18 3.49
C ILE A 96 7.90 4.14 3.49
N ILE A 97 9.14 4.62 3.52
CA ILE A 97 10.32 3.82 3.91
C ILE A 97 11.01 4.57 5.06
N GLY A 98 11.25 3.89 6.17
CA GLY A 98 11.88 4.51 7.34
C GLY A 98 12.29 3.49 8.39
N VAL A 99 12.76 3.95 9.52
CA VAL A 99 13.22 3.11 10.65
C VAL A 99 12.17 3.08 11.75
N VAL A 100 11.74 1.91 12.16
CA VAL A 100 10.84 1.69 13.31
C VAL A 100 11.41 0.57 14.19
N GLY A 101 11.71 0.88 15.44
CA GLY A 101 12.31 -0.08 16.38
C GLY A 101 13.66 -0.60 15.88
N ASN A 102 14.51 0.29 15.38
CA ASN A 102 15.82 -0.02 14.77
C ASN A 102 15.74 -0.96 13.56
N LYS A 103 14.60 -1.02 12.85
CA LYS A 103 14.43 -1.86 11.67
C LYS A 103 13.99 -1.04 10.48
N LEU A 104 14.66 -1.25 9.34
CA LEU A 104 14.21 -0.69 8.09
C LEU A 104 12.81 -1.25 7.75
N THR A 105 11.85 -0.36 7.65
CA THR A 105 10.42 -0.66 7.57
C THR A 105 9.84 -0.04 6.31
N LEU A 106 9.18 -0.86 5.50
CA LEU A 106 8.30 -0.42 4.41
C LEU A 106 6.87 -0.35 4.96
N ALA A 107 6.21 0.78 4.83
CA ALA A 107 4.80 0.89 5.21
C ALA A 107 3.94 1.39 4.05
N ASP A 108 2.72 0.87 4.00
CA ASP A 108 1.71 1.19 3.00
C ASP A 108 0.44 1.67 3.71
N LEU A 109 -0.01 2.88 3.38
CA LEU A 109 -1.18 3.52 3.98
C LEU A 109 -2.41 3.26 3.13
N LYS A 110 -3.50 2.91 3.77
CA LYS A 110 -4.81 2.77 3.13
C LYS A 110 -5.88 3.48 3.94
N THR A 111 -6.79 4.15 3.26
CA THR A 111 -8.02 4.66 3.86
C THR A 111 -9.18 3.73 3.56
N SER A 112 -10.00 3.43 4.57
CA SER A 112 -11.14 2.53 4.38
C SER A 112 -12.26 2.84 5.38
N VAL A 113 -13.50 2.85 4.92
CA VAL A 113 -14.68 2.97 5.81
C VAL A 113 -14.81 1.74 6.71
N LYS A 114 -14.46 0.55 6.22
CA LYS A 114 -14.52 -0.70 6.98
C LYS A 114 -13.12 -1.22 7.29
N PRO A 115 -12.90 -1.84 8.45
CA PRO A 115 -11.60 -2.36 8.84
C PRO A 115 -11.12 -3.49 7.92
N TYR A 116 -9.78 -3.64 7.84
CA TYR A 116 -9.16 -4.81 7.22
C TYR A 116 -9.06 -5.96 8.21
N SER A 117 -8.83 -7.18 7.71
CA SER A 117 -8.72 -8.37 8.53
C SER A 117 -7.68 -9.36 8.00
N ARG A 118 -6.85 -9.90 8.92
CA ARG A 118 -6.03 -11.08 8.63
C ARG A 118 -6.85 -12.37 8.61
N LYS A 119 -7.99 -12.37 9.31
CA LYS A 119 -8.79 -13.57 9.50
C LYS A 119 -9.67 -13.84 8.29
N TRP A 120 -9.71 -15.08 7.87
CA TRP A 120 -10.72 -15.60 6.95
C TRP A 120 -12.03 -15.89 7.71
N PRO A 121 -13.19 -15.61 7.14
CA PRO A 121 -14.49 -15.78 7.84
C PRO A 121 -14.97 -17.25 7.91
N LYS A 122 -14.12 -18.17 8.40
CA LYS A 122 -14.39 -19.62 8.39
C LYS A 122 -15.54 -20.03 9.34
N ASP A 123 -15.73 -19.27 10.42
CA ASP A 123 -16.67 -19.59 11.50
C ASP A 123 -17.98 -18.79 11.40
N LEU A 124 -18.17 -18.04 10.30
CA LEU A 124 -19.36 -17.23 10.04
C LEU A 124 -20.24 -17.87 8.95
N GLU A 125 -21.54 -17.66 9.04
CA GLU A 125 -22.49 -18.11 8.03
C GLU A 125 -22.18 -17.44 6.69
N LYS A 126 -21.93 -18.26 5.67
CA LYS A 126 -21.55 -17.78 4.34
C LYS A 126 -22.67 -16.93 3.73
N GLY A 127 -22.33 -15.69 3.38
CA GLY A 127 -23.26 -14.74 2.79
C GLY A 127 -23.97 -13.84 3.78
N SER A 128 -23.75 -14.01 5.12
CA SER A 128 -24.20 -13.04 6.11
C SER A 128 -23.52 -11.69 5.94
N PRO A 129 -24.07 -10.57 6.44
CA PRO A 129 -23.41 -9.26 6.41
C PRO A 129 -22.02 -9.30 7.05
N GLU A 130 -21.89 -9.95 8.21
CA GLU A 130 -20.63 -10.09 8.95
C GLU A 130 -19.60 -10.89 8.17
N TRP A 131 -20.02 -11.98 7.51
CA TRP A 131 -19.17 -12.78 6.64
C TRP A 131 -18.64 -11.97 5.46
N ARG A 132 -19.52 -11.20 4.80
CA ARG A 132 -19.13 -10.35 3.65
C ARG A 132 -18.16 -9.26 4.06
N ASP A 133 -18.38 -8.63 5.21
CA ASP A 133 -17.51 -7.58 5.74
C ASP A 133 -16.14 -8.12 6.08
N LEU A 134 -16.08 -9.25 6.80
CA LEU A 134 -14.82 -9.89 7.17
C LEU A 134 -14.05 -10.38 5.93
N LEU A 135 -14.76 -10.99 4.96
CA LEU A 135 -14.18 -11.41 3.68
C LEU A 135 -13.63 -10.21 2.91
N GLY A 136 -14.41 -9.14 2.79
CA GLY A 136 -13.97 -7.91 2.11
C GLY A 136 -12.72 -7.31 2.74
N GLY A 137 -12.69 -7.25 4.08
CA GLY A 137 -11.50 -6.79 4.83
C GLY A 137 -10.29 -7.72 4.63
N HIS A 138 -10.51 -9.04 4.57
CA HIS A 138 -9.46 -10.02 4.31
C HIS A 138 -8.88 -9.90 2.89
N MET A 139 -9.72 -9.76 1.90
CA MET A 139 -9.28 -9.61 0.50
C MET A 139 -8.47 -8.33 0.29
N LYS A 140 -8.90 -7.22 0.91
CA LYS A 140 -8.12 -5.97 0.89
C LYS A 140 -6.75 -6.14 1.56
N PHE A 141 -6.70 -6.77 2.73
CA PHE A 141 -5.45 -7.07 3.42
C PHE A 141 -4.50 -7.90 2.53
N LYS A 142 -4.99 -8.93 1.85
CA LYS A 142 -4.18 -9.74 0.92
C LYS A 142 -3.64 -8.96 -0.26
N LYS A 143 -4.43 -8.05 -0.84
CA LYS A 143 -3.96 -7.17 -1.92
C LYS A 143 -2.81 -6.27 -1.46
N CYS A 144 -2.93 -5.65 -0.28
CA CYS A 144 -1.85 -4.84 0.28
C CYS A 144 -0.59 -5.66 0.57
N LEU A 145 -0.72 -6.91 1.00
CA LEU A 145 0.44 -7.80 1.18
C LEU A 145 1.19 -8.04 -0.14
N LEU A 146 0.47 -8.26 -1.23
CA LEU A 146 1.09 -8.45 -2.56
C LEU A 146 1.76 -7.16 -3.03
N GLN A 147 1.15 -6.00 -2.79
CA GLN A 147 1.74 -4.70 -3.08
C GLN A 147 3.03 -4.47 -2.30
N LEU A 148 3.03 -4.77 -0.99
CA LEU A 148 4.25 -4.69 -0.17
C LEU A 148 5.36 -5.63 -0.66
N ALA A 149 5.02 -6.83 -1.11
CA ALA A 149 6.00 -7.77 -1.68
C ALA A 149 6.61 -7.23 -2.98
N ALA A 150 5.80 -6.65 -3.85
CA ALA A 150 6.24 -6.00 -5.08
C ALA A 150 7.21 -4.84 -4.78
N TYR A 151 6.84 -3.97 -3.83
CA TYR A 151 7.67 -2.85 -3.42
C TYR A 151 8.97 -3.28 -2.76
N ASP A 152 8.96 -4.28 -1.88
CA ASP A 152 10.16 -4.78 -1.21
C ASP A 152 11.20 -5.32 -2.23
N LEU A 153 10.75 -6.09 -3.23
CA LEU A 153 11.59 -6.54 -4.33
C LEU A 153 12.14 -5.38 -5.15
N ALA A 154 11.28 -4.42 -5.52
CA ALA A 154 11.66 -3.25 -6.28
C ALA A 154 12.62 -2.33 -5.51
N ILE A 155 12.40 -2.09 -4.22
CA ILE A 155 13.28 -1.34 -3.32
C ILE A 155 14.66 -1.98 -3.27
N THR A 156 14.73 -3.30 -3.15
CA THR A 156 16.00 -4.03 -3.14
C THR A 156 16.77 -3.83 -4.44
N GLN A 157 16.10 -3.87 -5.59
CA GLN A 157 16.74 -3.72 -6.91
C GLN A 157 17.08 -2.26 -7.23
N THR A 158 16.20 -1.31 -6.92
CA THR A 158 16.39 0.11 -7.24
C THR A 158 17.33 0.80 -6.26
N LEU A 159 17.19 0.52 -4.96
CA LEU A 159 17.86 1.25 -3.88
C LEU A 159 18.98 0.45 -3.20
N GLY A 160 19.14 -0.83 -3.50
CA GLY A 160 20.08 -1.72 -2.81
C GLY A 160 19.72 -1.94 -1.33
N MET A 161 18.51 -1.63 -0.90
CA MET A 161 18.08 -1.69 0.49
C MET A 161 17.32 -2.97 0.78
N THR A 162 17.60 -3.60 1.93
CA THR A 162 16.85 -4.77 2.40
C THR A 162 15.89 -4.37 3.51
N VAL A 163 14.61 -4.38 3.23
CA VAL A 163 13.55 -4.14 4.22
C VAL A 163 13.54 -5.27 5.25
N GLN A 164 13.54 -4.95 6.53
CA GLN A 164 13.57 -5.92 7.64
C GLN A 164 12.18 -6.29 8.14
N GLN A 165 11.21 -5.40 7.96
CA GLN A 165 9.80 -5.60 8.28
C GLN A 165 8.95 -4.68 7.43
N ALA A 166 7.65 -4.98 7.32
CA ALA A 166 6.70 -4.06 6.69
C ALA A 166 5.47 -3.84 7.58
N ALA A 167 4.67 -2.83 7.23
CA ALA A 167 3.41 -2.55 7.87
C ALA A 167 2.33 -2.14 6.87
N ILE A 168 1.09 -2.57 7.11
CA ILE A 168 -0.08 -1.98 6.46
C ILE A 168 -0.75 -1.10 7.50
N LEU A 169 -0.84 0.18 7.20
CA LEU A 169 -1.53 1.18 8.01
C LEU A 169 -2.92 1.39 7.41
N VAL A 170 -3.97 1.09 8.17
CA VAL A 170 -5.34 1.25 7.66
C VAL A 170 -6.04 2.29 8.51
N SER A 171 -6.20 3.47 7.94
CA SER A 171 -6.98 4.56 8.54
C SER A 171 -8.47 4.33 8.29
N THR A 172 -9.25 4.31 9.38
CA THR A 172 -10.72 4.26 9.33
C THR A 172 -11.31 5.38 10.21
N PRO A 173 -12.59 5.75 10.06
CA PRO A 173 -13.18 6.81 10.88
C PRO A 173 -13.21 6.51 12.37
N VAL A 174 -13.06 5.24 12.75
CA VAL A 174 -13.17 4.80 14.16
C VAL A 174 -11.81 4.57 14.79
N ARG A 175 -10.84 4.11 14.00
CA ARG A 175 -9.49 3.77 14.49
C ARG A 175 -8.51 3.58 13.35
N THR A 176 -7.24 3.73 13.63
CA THR A 176 -6.17 3.27 12.74
C THR A 176 -5.72 1.86 13.14
N GLN A 177 -5.62 0.98 12.15
CA GLN A 177 -5.11 -0.38 12.33
C GLN A 177 -3.66 -0.44 11.83
N VAL A 178 -2.81 -1.16 12.55
CA VAL A 178 -1.43 -1.44 12.13
C VAL A 178 -1.24 -2.95 12.01
N PHE A 179 -0.96 -3.41 10.80
CA PHE A 179 -0.64 -4.82 10.54
C PHE A 179 0.86 -4.97 10.32
N LYS A 180 1.60 -5.34 11.34
CA LYS A 180 3.04 -5.62 11.24
C LYS A 180 3.29 -6.91 10.46
N ILE A 181 4.16 -6.85 9.46
CA ILE A 181 4.51 -7.96 8.56
C ILE A 181 5.98 -8.28 8.78
N SER A 182 6.27 -9.50 9.19
CA SER A 182 7.66 -9.95 9.37
C SER A 182 8.35 -10.18 8.03
N ARG A 183 9.69 -10.12 8.02
CA ARG A 183 10.52 -10.45 6.86
C ARG A 183 10.18 -11.82 6.27
N ASN A 184 10.04 -12.84 7.12
CA ASN A 184 9.69 -14.18 6.66
C ASN A 184 8.36 -14.22 5.92
N TYR A 185 7.38 -13.41 6.37
CA TYR A 185 6.07 -13.37 5.71
C TYR A 185 6.13 -12.63 4.36
N LEU A 186 6.96 -11.60 4.25
CA LEU A 186 7.26 -10.95 2.97
C LEU A 186 7.89 -11.95 1.99
N ASN A 187 8.91 -12.70 2.41
CA ASN A 187 9.58 -13.69 1.56
C ASN A 187 8.60 -14.72 0.98
N VAL A 188 7.69 -15.25 1.80
CA VAL A 188 6.64 -16.16 1.32
C VAL A 188 5.67 -15.46 0.35
N THR A 189 5.50 -14.15 0.47
CA THR A 189 4.61 -13.37 -0.39
C THR A 189 5.26 -13.04 -1.73
N HIS A 190 6.60 -12.95 -1.81
CA HIS A 190 7.33 -12.79 -3.07
C HIS A 190 6.99 -13.87 -4.11
N GLU A 191 6.91 -15.13 -3.68
CA GLU A 191 6.54 -16.22 -4.57
C GLU A 191 5.15 -16.03 -5.18
N LYS A 192 4.22 -15.46 -4.41
CA LYS A 192 2.87 -15.16 -4.91
C LYS A 192 2.87 -13.97 -5.87
N TRP A 193 3.73 -12.98 -5.62
CA TRP A 193 3.91 -11.85 -6.52
C TRP A 193 4.46 -12.31 -7.86
N TYR A 194 5.53 -13.10 -7.87
CA TYR A 194 6.09 -13.64 -9.12
C TYR A 194 5.08 -14.47 -9.92
N LYS A 195 4.20 -15.24 -9.26
CA LYS A 195 3.11 -15.94 -9.95
C LYS A 195 2.14 -14.98 -10.64
N LEU A 196 1.79 -13.87 -9.99
CA LEU A 196 0.93 -12.85 -10.62
C LEU A 196 1.63 -12.17 -11.81
N VAL A 197 2.92 -11.87 -11.70
CA VAL A 197 3.70 -11.35 -12.82
C VAL A 197 3.70 -12.35 -13.98
N ASP A 198 3.92 -13.63 -13.70
CA ASP A 198 3.88 -14.71 -14.71
C ASP A 198 2.50 -14.82 -15.37
N GLU A 199 1.42 -14.80 -14.59
CA GLU A 199 0.04 -14.84 -15.10
C GLU A 199 -0.26 -13.60 -15.97
N TYR A 200 0.14 -12.41 -15.55
CA TYR A 200 -0.07 -11.17 -16.30
C TYR A 200 0.63 -11.20 -17.67
N TYR A 201 1.90 -11.56 -17.71
CA TYR A 201 2.65 -11.60 -18.98
C TYR A 201 2.17 -12.72 -19.90
N LYS A 202 1.71 -13.86 -19.40
CA LYS A 202 1.02 -14.88 -20.20
C LYS A 202 -0.27 -14.36 -20.84
N GLN A 203 -1.02 -13.53 -20.11
CA GLN A 203 -2.23 -12.89 -20.66
C GLN A 203 -1.88 -11.90 -21.77
N ILE A 204 -0.82 -11.12 -21.61
CA ILE A 204 -0.32 -10.23 -22.68
C ILE A 204 0.07 -11.03 -23.92
N GLU A 205 0.78 -12.14 -23.77
CA GLU A 205 1.18 -13.03 -24.88
C GLU A 205 -0.04 -13.64 -25.59
N GLU A 206 -1.09 -14.01 -24.83
CA GLU A 206 -2.28 -14.69 -25.37
C GLU A 206 -3.27 -13.71 -26.01
N TYR A 207 -3.51 -12.54 -25.40
CA TYR A 207 -4.59 -11.62 -25.77
C TYR A 207 -4.12 -10.24 -26.28
N GLY A 208 -2.81 -9.92 -26.14
CA GLY A 208 -2.26 -8.60 -26.42
C GLY A 208 -2.40 -7.63 -25.25
N GLU A 209 -1.60 -6.55 -25.32
CA GLU A 209 -1.44 -5.59 -24.22
C GLU A 209 -2.74 -4.85 -23.84
N HIS A 210 -3.64 -4.63 -24.81
CA HIS A 210 -4.90 -3.89 -24.60
C HIS A 210 -6.02 -4.71 -23.95
N ASP A 211 -5.96 -6.03 -24.01
CA ASP A 211 -7.01 -6.92 -23.49
C ASP A 211 -6.62 -7.53 -22.12
N ALA A 212 -5.36 -7.47 -21.72
CA ALA A 212 -4.88 -7.99 -20.44
C ALA A 212 -5.45 -7.24 -19.21
N ASP A 213 -5.87 -5.99 -19.37
CA ASP A 213 -6.48 -5.16 -18.30
C ASP A 213 -7.99 -5.42 -18.09
N LEU A 214 -8.61 -6.28 -18.90
CA LEU A 214 -10.05 -6.54 -18.87
C LEU A 214 -10.46 -7.77 -18.03
N ILE A 215 -9.49 -8.51 -17.49
CA ILE A 215 -9.68 -9.71 -16.67
C ILE A 215 -9.27 -9.43 -15.21
#